data_16edaeeaa3af934bac8ff1709ea7464e
#
_entry.id   16edaeeaa3af934bac8ff1709ea7464e
#
_cell.length_a   1.000
_cell.length_b   1.000
_cell.length_c   1.000
_cell.angle_alpha   90.00
_cell.angle_beta   90.00
_cell.angle_gamma   90.00
#
_symmetry.space_group_name_H-M   'P 1'
#
loop_
_entity.id
_entity.type
_entity.pdbx_description
1 polymer ?
#
loop_
_entity_poly.entity_id
_entity_poly.type
_entity_poly.pdbx_seq_one_letter_code
_entity_poly.pdbx_strand_id
1 'polypeptide(L)'
;MTAPVIVWIAASRAEVPADRATAIASAHAAIARQDYAAAIALLESARAAQPQDPEILRLLGSAYAYSQRYPEAIATLTRAEALAPGDLDIKASLARAYLWSGDHAAARREVAAIRASDPDNADARQIDAQIESAAAAPRPGRLGVAIAESPSRVDLAGGGDRTWSTTTLSVFGKVAPGTTLSLQAEREDRQIAIDTRLEARIDQRFGGGLSGHVAIAGTPNADFRERFGIAAGIEARLTSRLTLLADVRHADYGDATATAFEPGFRFTLPPAGTSLTARMINLWDESGTHRTGVTGRLDKEFAGGVTLYAGAATYPDTEAGVTRQVDAGFAGGAFPLSTRVTLRAGVDYERRRASYTRKGASLGLQFKF
;
A
#
# COMPACT_ATOMS: atom_id res chain seq x y z
N MET A 1 -45.97 -6.95 -12.58
CA MET A 1 -44.99 -6.61 -13.63
C MET A 1 -44.50 -5.19 -13.33
N THR A 2 -43.41 -5.05 -12.64
CA THR A 2 -42.78 -3.75 -12.28
C THR A 2 -41.48 -3.61 -13.07
N ALA A 3 -41.42 -2.60 -13.94
CA ALA A 3 -40.27 -2.30 -14.76
C ALA A 3 -39.13 -1.69 -13.91
N PRO A 4 -37.86 -1.98 -14.18
CA PRO A 4 -36.75 -1.36 -13.48
C PRO A 4 -36.52 0.09 -13.92
N VAL A 5 -36.45 0.99 -12.98
CA VAL A 5 -36.04 2.39 -13.21
C VAL A 5 -34.52 2.41 -13.43
N ILE A 6 -34.11 2.62 -14.67
CA ILE A 6 -32.71 2.88 -15.03
C ILE A 6 -32.45 4.36 -14.74
N VAL A 7 -31.71 4.63 -13.66
CA VAL A 7 -31.19 5.98 -13.38
C VAL A 7 -29.99 6.23 -14.27
N TRP A 8 -30.18 7.03 -15.31
CA TRP A 8 -29.08 7.59 -16.09
C TRP A 8 -28.37 8.64 -15.24
N ILE A 9 -27.17 8.33 -14.77
CA ILE A 9 -26.25 9.35 -14.26
C ILE A 9 -25.72 10.09 -15.49
N ALA A 10 -26.26 11.27 -15.73
CA ALA A 10 -25.74 12.18 -16.73
C ALA A 10 -24.34 12.62 -16.28
N ALA A 11 -23.28 12.05 -16.88
CA ALA A 11 -21.96 12.64 -16.82
C ALA A 11 -22.08 14.04 -17.45
N SER A 12 -21.91 15.08 -16.64
CA SER A 12 -21.84 16.45 -17.15
C SER A 12 -20.64 16.52 -18.11
N ARG A 13 -20.93 16.53 -19.40
CA ARG A 13 -19.96 16.91 -20.43
C ARG A 13 -19.55 18.35 -20.13
N ALA A 14 -18.31 18.54 -19.66
CA ALA A 14 -17.73 19.88 -19.63
C ALA A 14 -17.79 20.43 -21.05
N GLU A 15 -18.46 21.57 -21.24
CA GLU A 15 -18.46 22.28 -22.51
C GLU A 15 -17.01 22.58 -22.87
N VAL A 16 -16.59 22.17 -24.08
CA VAL A 16 -15.25 22.41 -24.60
C VAL A 16 -15.14 23.90 -24.86
N PRO A 17 -14.24 24.64 -24.20
CA PRO A 17 -14.11 26.08 -24.43
C PRO A 17 -13.70 26.35 -25.88
N ALA A 18 -14.44 27.23 -26.57
CA ALA A 18 -14.25 27.53 -27.99
C ALA A 18 -12.99 28.34 -28.27
N ASP A 19 -12.32 28.87 -27.24
CA ASP A 19 -11.17 29.76 -27.36
C ASP A 19 -10.11 29.46 -26.29
N ARG A 20 -8.84 29.73 -26.65
CA ARG A 20 -7.64 29.53 -25.85
C ARG A 20 -7.75 30.19 -24.45
N ALA A 21 -8.17 31.43 -24.39
CA ALA A 21 -8.23 32.20 -23.14
C ALA A 21 -9.25 31.64 -22.19
N THR A 22 -10.40 31.22 -22.69
CA THR A 22 -11.46 30.57 -21.90
C THR A 22 -11.02 29.18 -21.38
N ALA A 23 -10.30 28.41 -22.21
CA ALA A 23 -9.75 27.13 -21.80
C ALA A 23 -8.75 27.26 -20.64
N ILE A 24 -7.81 28.19 -20.75
CA ILE A 24 -6.81 28.50 -19.73
C ILE A 24 -7.47 28.98 -18.43
N ALA A 25 -8.43 29.94 -18.51
CA ALA A 25 -9.14 30.45 -17.35
C ALA A 25 -9.94 29.35 -16.63
N SER A 26 -10.62 28.50 -17.39
CA SER A 26 -11.39 27.38 -16.84
C SER A 26 -10.49 26.35 -16.17
N ALA A 27 -9.33 26.06 -16.75
CA ALA A 27 -8.35 25.16 -16.20
C ALA A 27 -7.76 25.71 -14.89
N HIS A 28 -7.40 26.99 -14.84
CA HIS A 28 -6.97 27.65 -13.60
C HIS A 28 -8.04 27.57 -12.50
N ALA A 29 -9.30 27.83 -12.82
CA ALA A 29 -10.40 27.72 -11.88
C ALA A 29 -10.60 26.26 -11.37
N ALA A 30 -10.42 25.25 -12.21
CA ALA A 30 -10.48 23.85 -11.83
C ALA A 30 -9.29 23.48 -10.93
N ILE A 31 -8.07 23.89 -11.26
CA ILE A 31 -6.86 23.67 -10.45
C ILE A 31 -7.01 24.33 -9.06
N ALA A 32 -7.51 25.56 -9.01
CA ALA A 32 -7.74 26.29 -7.75
C ALA A 32 -8.74 25.57 -6.82
N ARG A 33 -9.71 24.86 -7.39
CA ARG A 33 -10.65 24.00 -6.65
C ARG A 33 -10.12 22.60 -6.37
N GLN A 34 -8.87 22.31 -6.77
CA GLN A 34 -8.26 20.98 -6.70
C GLN A 34 -9.01 19.90 -7.50
N ASP A 35 -9.82 20.32 -8.47
CA ASP A 35 -10.48 19.40 -9.41
C ASP A 35 -9.55 19.14 -10.61
N TYR A 36 -8.51 18.36 -10.34
CA TYR A 36 -7.47 18.07 -11.33
C TYR A 36 -7.99 17.20 -12.46
N ALA A 37 -9.01 16.38 -12.23
CA ALA A 37 -9.62 15.57 -13.26
C ALA A 37 -10.34 16.44 -14.32
N ALA A 38 -11.12 17.43 -13.88
CA ALA A 38 -11.74 18.38 -14.75
C ALA A 38 -10.71 19.26 -15.48
N ALA A 39 -9.65 19.72 -14.76
CA ALA A 39 -8.57 20.48 -15.37
C ALA A 39 -7.87 19.70 -16.49
N ILE A 40 -7.53 18.43 -16.26
CA ILE A 40 -6.91 17.55 -17.27
C ILE A 40 -7.81 17.39 -18.48
N ALA A 41 -9.11 17.10 -18.30
CA ALA A 41 -10.03 16.92 -19.42
C ALA A 41 -10.17 18.17 -20.29
N LEU A 42 -10.26 19.36 -19.67
CA LEU A 42 -10.31 20.65 -20.36
C LEU A 42 -9.02 20.91 -21.14
N LEU A 43 -7.86 20.69 -20.51
CA LEU A 43 -6.55 20.97 -21.12
C LEU A 43 -6.18 19.94 -22.17
N GLU A 44 -6.59 18.70 -22.09
CA GLU A 44 -6.41 17.71 -23.16
C GLU A 44 -7.22 18.08 -24.40
N SER A 45 -8.46 18.56 -24.21
CA SER A 45 -9.27 19.07 -25.31
C SER A 45 -8.62 20.31 -25.94
N ALA A 46 -8.13 21.25 -25.14
CA ALA A 46 -7.43 22.43 -25.64
C ALA A 46 -6.13 22.08 -26.37
N ARG A 47 -5.36 21.11 -25.86
CA ARG A 47 -4.15 20.58 -26.50
C ARG A 47 -4.47 19.93 -27.87
N ALA A 48 -5.61 19.26 -28.01
CA ALA A 48 -6.00 18.65 -29.27
C ALA A 48 -6.23 19.73 -30.36
N ALA A 49 -6.75 20.91 -29.98
CA ALA A 49 -6.92 22.03 -30.84
C ALA A 49 -5.62 22.83 -31.10
N GLN A 50 -4.76 22.91 -30.09
CA GLN A 50 -3.51 23.69 -30.10
C GLN A 50 -2.33 22.87 -29.53
N PRO A 51 -1.79 21.89 -30.29
CA PRO A 51 -0.85 20.90 -29.77
C PRO A 51 0.57 21.43 -29.48
N GLN A 52 0.85 22.68 -29.91
CA GLN A 52 2.14 23.34 -29.70
C GLN A 52 2.04 24.61 -28.83
N ASP A 53 0.94 24.81 -28.12
CA ASP A 53 0.81 25.92 -27.17
C ASP A 53 1.55 25.59 -25.88
N PRO A 54 2.66 26.31 -25.56
CA PRO A 54 3.47 25.97 -24.38
C PRO A 54 2.73 26.20 -23.05
N GLU A 55 1.81 27.17 -23.01
CA GLU A 55 1.04 27.47 -21.79
C GLU A 55 -0.01 26.38 -21.51
N ILE A 56 -0.71 25.90 -22.53
CA ILE A 56 -1.64 24.77 -22.39
C ILE A 56 -0.88 23.54 -21.95
N LEU A 57 0.30 23.26 -22.52
CA LEU A 57 1.14 22.13 -22.10
C LEU A 57 1.68 22.31 -20.69
N ARG A 58 2.07 23.53 -20.28
CA ARG A 58 2.50 23.82 -18.92
C ARG A 58 1.41 23.53 -17.89
N LEU A 59 0.20 24.04 -18.13
CA LEU A 59 -0.94 23.83 -17.24
C LEU A 59 -1.35 22.34 -17.20
N LEU A 60 -1.35 21.64 -18.33
CA LEU A 60 -1.67 20.22 -18.40
C LEU A 60 -0.64 19.39 -17.64
N GLY A 61 0.65 19.66 -17.82
CA GLY A 61 1.71 19.00 -17.09
C GLY A 61 1.64 19.26 -15.59
N SER A 62 1.32 20.50 -15.19
CA SER A 62 1.08 20.84 -13.77
C SER A 62 -0.12 20.09 -13.19
N ALA A 63 -1.23 19.98 -13.93
CA ALA A 63 -2.41 19.22 -13.49
C ALA A 63 -2.11 17.71 -13.35
N TYR A 64 -1.32 17.14 -14.25
CA TYR A 64 -0.81 15.78 -14.11
C TYR A 64 0.06 15.63 -12.86
N ALA A 65 0.97 16.56 -12.58
CA ALA A 65 1.83 16.53 -11.41
C ALA A 65 1.01 16.59 -10.10
N TYR A 66 0.03 17.48 -10.01
CA TYR A 66 -0.91 17.54 -8.88
C TYR A 66 -1.73 16.25 -8.70
N SER A 67 -2.02 15.55 -9.80
CA SER A 67 -2.69 14.23 -9.78
C SER A 67 -1.74 13.06 -9.50
N GLN A 68 -0.46 13.34 -9.20
CA GLN A 68 0.60 12.33 -9.00
C GLN A 68 0.91 11.48 -10.25
N ARG A 69 0.50 11.94 -11.43
CA ARG A 69 0.81 11.33 -12.73
C ARG A 69 2.14 11.89 -13.25
N TYR A 70 3.21 11.61 -12.51
CA TYR A 70 4.53 12.23 -12.75
C TYR A 70 5.15 11.90 -14.12
N PRO A 71 5.07 10.68 -14.65
CA PRO A 71 5.61 10.40 -15.99
C PRO A 71 4.96 11.25 -17.07
N GLU A 72 3.64 11.38 -17.05
CA GLU A 72 2.89 12.21 -18.02
C GLU A 72 3.15 13.70 -17.81
N ALA A 73 3.28 14.13 -16.54
CA ALA A 73 3.64 15.51 -16.21
C ALA A 73 5.00 15.89 -16.80
N ILE A 74 6.03 15.08 -16.52
CA ILE A 74 7.40 15.32 -17.01
C ILE A 74 7.43 15.32 -18.53
N ALA A 75 6.83 14.34 -19.20
CA ALA A 75 6.80 14.28 -20.66
C ALA A 75 6.12 15.52 -21.29
N THR A 76 5.00 15.98 -20.70
CA THR A 76 4.24 17.13 -21.19
C THR A 76 5.00 18.44 -20.94
N LEU A 77 5.62 18.61 -19.76
CA LEU A 77 6.41 19.80 -19.42
C LEU A 77 7.73 19.89 -20.20
N THR A 78 8.39 18.78 -20.45
CA THR A 78 9.58 18.75 -21.33
C THR A 78 9.23 19.18 -22.76
N ARG A 79 8.05 18.80 -23.25
CA ARG A 79 7.57 19.28 -24.53
C ARG A 79 7.28 20.79 -24.50
N ALA A 80 6.68 21.30 -23.41
CA ALA A 80 6.46 22.74 -23.24
C ALA A 80 7.77 23.51 -23.21
N GLU A 81 8.77 23.02 -22.49
CA GLU A 81 10.11 23.62 -22.42
C GLU A 81 10.80 23.65 -23.78
N ALA A 82 10.69 22.59 -24.59
CA ALA A 82 11.25 22.57 -25.94
C ALA A 82 10.63 23.63 -26.88
N LEU A 83 9.37 24.02 -26.63
CA LEU A 83 8.66 25.05 -27.38
C LEU A 83 8.96 26.48 -26.88
N ALA A 84 9.26 26.63 -25.59
CA ALA A 84 9.56 27.88 -24.91
C ALA A 84 10.72 27.74 -23.92
N PRO A 85 11.97 27.56 -24.40
CA PRO A 85 13.11 27.20 -23.51
C PRO A 85 13.54 28.32 -22.54
N GLY A 86 13.11 29.57 -22.81
CA GLY A 86 13.34 30.71 -21.91
C GLY A 86 12.27 30.95 -20.86
N ASP A 87 11.18 30.17 -20.88
CA ASP A 87 10.07 30.36 -19.94
C ASP A 87 10.40 29.74 -18.56
N LEU A 88 10.53 30.62 -17.56
CA LEU A 88 10.90 30.22 -16.20
C LEU A 88 9.75 29.53 -15.47
N ASP A 89 8.49 29.80 -15.80
CA ASP A 89 7.32 29.14 -15.20
C ASP A 89 7.20 27.68 -15.66
N ILE A 90 7.57 27.39 -16.91
CA ILE A 90 7.65 26.02 -17.41
C ILE A 90 8.77 25.27 -16.68
N LYS A 91 9.96 25.86 -16.56
CA LYS A 91 11.08 25.26 -15.80
C LYS A 91 10.73 25.02 -14.33
N ALA A 92 10.05 25.97 -13.68
CA ALA A 92 9.58 25.81 -12.31
C ALA A 92 8.56 24.69 -12.17
N SER A 93 7.63 24.56 -13.13
CA SER A 93 6.66 23.48 -13.17
C SER A 93 7.34 22.11 -13.36
N LEU A 94 8.34 22.04 -14.24
CA LEU A 94 9.14 20.84 -14.49
C LEU A 94 9.99 20.46 -13.27
N ALA A 95 10.62 21.45 -12.62
CA ALA A 95 11.36 21.25 -11.38
C ALA A 95 10.47 20.67 -10.27
N ARG A 96 9.23 21.17 -10.12
CA ARG A 96 8.25 20.62 -9.16
C ARG A 96 7.85 19.19 -9.50
N ALA A 97 7.61 18.90 -10.79
CA ALA A 97 7.27 17.54 -11.24
C ALA A 97 8.41 16.54 -10.94
N TYR A 98 9.66 16.92 -11.19
CA TYR A 98 10.83 16.12 -10.83
C TYR A 98 10.97 15.95 -9.30
N LEU A 99 10.80 17.04 -8.53
CA LEU A 99 10.85 16.98 -7.07
C LEU A 99 9.82 15.99 -6.50
N TRP A 100 8.57 16.09 -6.95
CA TRP A 100 7.50 15.23 -6.46
C TRP A 100 7.58 13.79 -6.95
N SER A 101 8.23 13.55 -8.09
CA SER A 101 8.56 12.19 -8.56
C SER A 101 9.73 11.56 -7.80
N GLY A 102 10.49 12.37 -7.02
CA GLY A 102 11.68 11.94 -6.28
C GLY A 102 12.99 12.07 -7.06
N ASP A 103 12.97 12.59 -8.28
CA ASP A 103 14.19 12.90 -9.03
C ASP A 103 14.75 14.29 -8.64
N HIS A 104 15.32 14.34 -7.44
CA HIS A 104 15.90 15.56 -6.88
C HIS A 104 17.10 16.08 -7.72
N ALA A 105 17.77 15.20 -8.45
CA ALA A 105 18.90 15.61 -9.30
C ALA A 105 18.40 16.39 -10.54
N ALA A 106 17.33 15.90 -11.17
CA ALA A 106 16.69 16.62 -12.26
C ALA A 106 16.08 17.95 -11.77
N ALA A 107 15.37 17.95 -10.64
CA ALA A 107 14.80 19.15 -10.04
C ALA A 107 15.87 20.23 -9.81
N ARG A 108 17.06 19.86 -9.26
CA ARG A 108 18.17 20.80 -9.07
C ARG A 108 18.72 21.36 -10.38
N ARG A 109 18.75 20.59 -11.47
CA ARG A 109 19.19 21.10 -12.78
C ARG A 109 18.25 22.19 -13.30
N GLU A 110 16.93 22.00 -13.19
CA GLU A 110 15.96 23.03 -13.59
C GLU A 110 16.06 24.28 -12.72
N VAL A 111 16.18 24.12 -11.41
CA VAL A 111 16.39 25.25 -10.47
C VAL A 111 17.68 26.02 -10.81
N ALA A 112 18.78 25.33 -11.13
CA ALA A 112 20.02 25.97 -11.54
C ALA A 112 19.85 26.77 -12.86
N ALA A 113 19.09 26.23 -13.82
CA ALA A 113 18.79 26.92 -15.06
C ALA A 113 17.92 28.18 -14.84
N ILE A 114 16.93 28.13 -13.92
CA ILE A 114 16.14 29.31 -13.53
C ILE A 114 17.05 30.38 -12.92
N ARG A 115 17.89 30.01 -11.95
CA ARG A 115 18.81 30.94 -11.27
C ARG A 115 19.88 31.55 -12.20
N ALA A 116 20.27 30.85 -13.23
CA ALA A 116 21.19 31.39 -14.23
C ALA A 116 20.57 32.56 -14.99
N SER A 117 19.24 32.58 -15.14
CA SER A 117 18.50 33.65 -15.84
C SER A 117 17.96 34.71 -14.86
N ASP A 118 17.51 34.27 -13.67
CA ASP A 118 16.96 35.11 -12.60
C ASP A 118 17.46 34.60 -11.23
N PRO A 119 18.58 35.17 -10.71
CA PRO A 119 19.17 34.73 -9.43
C PRO A 119 18.23 34.89 -8.23
N ASP A 120 17.30 35.83 -8.28
CA ASP A 120 16.37 36.15 -7.22
C ASP A 120 14.98 35.52 -7.37
N ASN A 121 14.84 34.59 -8.28
CA ASN A 121 13.58 33.92 -8.58
C ASN A 121 12.99 33.26 -7.33
N ALA A 122 11.74 33.64 -7.01
CA ALA A 122 11.07 33.18 -5.78
C ALA A 122 10.72 31.68 -5.85
N ASP A 123 10.31 31.20 -7.03
CA ASP A 123 9.96 29.78 -7.25
C ASP A 123 11.22 28.90 -7.11
N ALA A 124 12.33 29.33 -7.70
CA ALA A 124 13.60 28.62 -7.57
C ALA A 124 14.03 28.49 -6.10
N ARG A 125 13.91 29.57 -5.31
CA ARG A 125 14.22 29.52 -3.87
C ARG A 125 13.29 28.59 -3.10
N GLN A 126 12.00 28.63 -3.41
CA GLN A 126 11.02 27.76 -2.75
C GLN A 126 11.27 26.29 -3.10
N ILE A 127 11.51 25.96 -4.36
CA ILE A 127 11.78 24.59 -4.81
C ILE A 127 13.07 24.06 -4.19
N ASP A 128 14.15 24.87 -4.15
CA ASP A 128 15.39 24.49 -3.47
C ASP A 128 15.17 24.18 -1.99
N ALA A 129 14.45 25.03 -1.27
CA ALA A 129 14.13 24.78 0.14
C ALA A 129 13.35 23.46 0.32
N GLN A 130 12.45 23.14 -0.62
CA GLN A 130 11.73 21.86 -0.62
C GLN A 130 12.66 20.68 -0.96
N ILE A 131 13.58 20.83 -1.90
CA ILE A 131 14.61 19.81 -2.20
C ILE A 131 15.50 19.55 -1.00
N GLU A 132 15.99 20.62 -0.33
CA GLU A 132 16.82 20.49 0.87
C GLU A 132 16.03 19.86 2.03
N SER A 133 14.78 20.25 2.23
CA SER A 133 13.90 19.63 3.22
C SER A 133 13.66 18.14 2.92
N ALA A 134 13.41 17.78 1.65
CA ALA A 134 13.27 16.40 1.23
C ALA A 134 14.57 15.60 1.34
N ALA A 135 15.71 16.24 1.15
CA ALA A 135 17.02 15.62 1.33
C ALA A 135 17.41 15.48 2.82
N ALA A 136 17.00 16.43 3.66
CA ALA A 136 17.20 16.40 5.11
C ALA A 136 16.16 15.49 5.81
N ALA A 137 15.01 15.24 5.19
CA ALA A 137 14.07 14.27 5.72
C ALA A 137 14.79 12.91 5.86
N PRO A 138 14.65 12.23 7.01
CA PRO A 138 15.23 10.90 7.18
C PRO A 138 14.76 10.05 6.01
N ARG A 139 15.67 9.66 5.12
CA ARG A 139 15.32 8.74 4.03
C ARG A 139 14.72 7.52 4.71
N PRO A 140 13.47 7.12 4.39
CA PRO A 140 12.95 5.88 4.92
C PRO A 140 13.99 4.82 4.58
N GLY A 141 14.54 4.15 5.62
CA GLY A 141 15.65 3.23 5.47
C GLY A 141 15.35 2.27 4.32
N ARG A 142 16.32 2.13 3.41
CA ARG A 142 16.17 1.22 2.26
C ARG A 142 16.10 -0.23 2.71
N LEU A 143 16.65 -0.52 3.89
CA LEU A 143 16.70 -1.84 4.51
C LEU A 143 16.11 -1.78 5.91
N GLY A 144 15.37 -2.80 6.30
CA GLY A 144 14.89 -2.98 7.65
C GLY A 144 15.07 -4.42 8.10
N VAL A 145 15.25 -4.59 9.41
CA VAL A 145 15.28 -5.89 10.08
C VAL A 145 14.27 -5.84 11.21
N ALA A 146 13.52 -6.91 11.40
CA ALA A 146 12.61 -7.03 12.54
C ALA A 146 12.81 -8.40 13.21
N ILE A 147 12.74 -8.42 14.54
CA ILE A 147 12.70 -9.62 15.34
C ILE A 147 11.51 -9.54 16.28
N ALA A 148 10.78 -10.64 16.44
CA ALA A 148 9.67 -10.73 17.37
C ALA A 148 9.66 -12.09 18.06
N GLU A 149 9.19 -12.09 19.29
CA GLU A 149 8.93 -13.29 20.08
C GLU A 149 7.47 -13.29 20.52
N SER A 150 6.82 -14.46 20.41
CA SER A 150 5.40 -14.64 20.70
C SER A 150 5.16 -15.91 21.52
N PRO A 151 5.36 -15.85 22.85
CA PRO A 151 4.97 -16.94 23.73
C PRO A 151 3.46 -17.06 23.82
N SER A 152 2.96 -18.27 23.95
CA SER A 152 1.53 -18.54 24.13
C SER A 152 1.28 -19.74 25.05
N ARG A 153 0.16 -19.68 25.79
CA ARG A 153 -0.40 -20.80 26.52
C ARG A 153 -1.49 -21.44 25.67
N VAL A 154 -1.45 -22.74 25.62
CA VAL A 154 -2.35 -23.58 24.82
C VAL A 154 -3.05 -24.59 25.68
N ASP A 155 -4.37 -24.50 25.75
CA ASP A 155 -5.24 -25.46 26.45
C ASP A 155 -5.75 -26.47 25.39
N LEU A 156 -5.39 -27.76 25.52
CA LEU A 156 -5.73 -28.81 24.55
C LEU A 156 -7.16 -29.32 24.77
N ALA A 157 -7.91 -29.57 23.68
CA ALA A 157 -9.28 -30.08 23.76
C ALA A 157 -9.37 -31.46 24.43
N GLY A 158 -8.32 -32.29 24.35
CA GLY A 158 -8.20 -33.60 25.02
C GLY A 158 -7.72 -33.55 26.48
N GLY A 159 -7.54 -32.32 27.01
CA GLY A 159 -7.00 -32.06 28.36
C GLY A 159 -5.49 -31.84 28.37
N GLY A 160 -5.04 -31.11 29.38
CA GLY A 160 -3.65 -30.66 29.53
C GLY A 160 -3.39 -29.31 28.88
N ASP A 161 -2.31 -28.68 29.29
CA ASP A 161 -1.83 -27.39 28.75
C ASP A 161 -0.39 -27.51 28.25
N ARG A 162 -0.04 -26.62 27.38
CA ARG A 162 1.30 -26.50 26.77
C ARG A 162 1.68 -25.02 26.66
N THR A 163 2.97 -24.78 26.52
CA THR A 163 3.50 -23.48 26.11
C THR A 163 4.08 -23.62 24.72
N TRP A 164 3.62 -22.78 23.79
CA TRP A 164 4.23 -22.65 22.48
C TRP A 164 4.98 -21.33 22.41
N SER A 165 5.99 -21.25 21.55
CA SER A 165 6.67 -19.99 21.26
C SER A 165 6.91 -19.86 19.76
N THR A 166 6.79 -18.65 19.26
CA THR A 166 7.10 -18.33 17.87
C THR A 166 8.12 -17.21 17.83
N THR A 167 9.29 -17.49 17.25
CA THR A 167 10.32 -16.48 16.97
C THR A 167 10.25 -16.12 15.51
N THR A 168 10.12 -14.84 15.18
CA THR A 168 10.08 -14.32 13.81
C THR A 168 11.26 -13.41 13.57
N LEU A 169 11.99 -13.65 12.48
CA LEU A 169 13.03 -12.78 11.95
C LEU A 169 12.63 -12.34 10.55
N SER A 170 12.68 -11.04 10.29
CA SER A 170 12.34 -10.50 8.97
C SER A 170 13.40 -9.51 8.51
N VAL A 171 13.75 -9.58 7.22
CA VAL A 171 14.58 -8.61 6.53
C VAL A 171 13.77 -8.08 5.35
N PHE A 172 13.69 -6.77 5.18
CA PHE A 172 12.91 -6.18 4.10
C PHE A 172 13.58 -4.91 3.58
N GLY A 173 13.41 -4.63 2.30
CA GLY A 173 14.03 -3.46 1.71
C GLY A 173 13.46 -3.09 0.34
N LYS A 174 13.62 -1.81 -0.01
CA LYS A 174 13.31 -1.31 -1.35
C LYS A 174 14.44 -1.70 -2.30
N VAL A 175 14.14 -2.52 -3.29
CA VAL A 175 15.09 -2.98 -4.32
C VAL A 175 14.99 -2.18 -5.62
N ALA A 176 13.81 -1.58 -5.89
CA ALA A 176 13.56 -0.67 -7.01
C ALA A 176 12.46 0.35 -6.65
N PRO A 177 12.23 1.40 -7.46
CA PRO A 177 11.09 2.29 -7.29
C PRO A 177 9.76 1.51 -7.27
N GLY A 178 9.01 1.63 -6.17
CA GLY A 178 7.76 0.91 -5.98
C GLY A 178 7.88 -0.57 -5.59
N THR A 179 9.09 -1.16 -5.59
CA THR A 179 9.32 -2.57 -5.31
C THR A 179 9.97 -2.76 -3.95
N THR A 180 9.36 -3.56 -3.10
CA THR A 180 9.91 -4.01 -1.81
C THR A 180 10.07 -5.52 -1.84
N LEU A 181 11.25 -6.01 -1.45
CA LEU A 181 11.50 -7.43 -1.18
C LEU A 181 11.51 -7.64 0.33
N SER A 182 10.89 -8.73 0.79
CA SER A 182 10.99 -9.17 2.18
C SER A 182 11.29 -10.67 2.25
N LEU A 183 12.12 -11.02 3.22
CA LEU A 183 12.46 -12.38 3.59
C LEU A 183 12.08 -12.55 5.07
N GLN A 184 11.43 -13.64 5.39
CA GLN A 184 11.02 -13.96 6.76
C GLN A 184 11.38 -15.40 7.09
N ALA A 185 11.89 -15.61 8.31
CA ALA A 185 12.01 -16.90 8.95
C ALA A 185 11.16 -16.89 10.21
N GLU A 186 10.30 -17.88 10.35
CA GLU A 186 9.41 -18.06 11.50
C GLU A 186 9.60 -19.46 12.07
N ARG A 187 10.14 -19.53 13.28
CA ARG A 187 10.34 -20.78 14.03
C ARG A 187 9.26 -20.88 15.09
N GLU A 188 8.43 -21.90 14.98
CA GLU A 188 7.40 -22.22 15.97
C GLU A 188 7.78 -23.51 16.70
N ASP A 189 7.89 -23.41 18.03
CA ASP A 189 8.18 -24.51 18.94
C ASP A 189 6.91 -24.87 19.73
N ARG A 190 6.40 -26.07 19.50
CA ARG A 190 5.21 -26.62 20.20
C ARG A 190 5.56 -27.66 21.26
N GLN A 191 6.83 -27.73 21.65
CA GLN A 191 7.40 -28.70 22.57
C GLN A 191 7.50 -30.13 22.01
N ILE A 192 6.57 -30.55 21.19
CA ILE A 192 6.52 -31.88 20.55
C ILE A 192 6.99 -31.86 19.11
N ALA A 193 6.97 -30.73 18.47
CA ALA A 193 7.38 -30.51 17.10
C ALA A 193 7.86 -29.07 16.93
N ILE A 194 8.79 -28.86 16.03
CA ILE A 194 9.35 -27.55 15.72
C ILE A 194 9.38 -27.38 14.21
N ASP A 195 8.60 -26.44 13.71
CA ASP A 195 8.64 -26.05 12.31
C ASP A 195 9.35 -24.71 12.13
N THR A 196 10.13 -24.60 11.07
CA THR A 196 10.75 -23.34 10.63
C THR A 196 10.28 -23.03 9.22
N ARG A 197 9.37 -22.07 9.12
CA ARG A 197 8.83 -21.59 7.84
C ARG A 197 9.68 -20.46 7.32
N LEU A 198 10.10 -20.55 6.06
CA LEU A 198 10.80 -19.51 5.32
C LEU A 198 9.86 -18.92 4.28
N GLU A 199 9.82 -17.60 4.16
CA GLU A 199 9.03 -16.92 3.15
C GLU A 199 9.85 -15.85 2.44
N ALA A 200 9.68 -15.77 1.11
CA ALA A 200 10.14 -14.65 0.29
C ALA A 200 8.92 -13.98 -0.36
N ARG A 201 8.86 -12.65 -0.28
CA ARG A 201 7.75 -11.86 -0.78
C ARG A 201 8.24 -10.62 -1.54
N ILE A 202 7.60 -10.33 -2.65
CA ILE A 202 7.78 -9.12 -3.44
C ILE A 202 6.46 -8.35 -3.42
N ASP A 203 6.52 -7.08 -3.01
CA ASP A 203 5.42 -6.12 -3.10
C ASP A 203 5.76 -5.09 -4.17
N GLN A 204 4.81 -4.84 -5.08
CA GLN A 204 4.96 -3.90 -6.19
C GLN A 204 3.84 -2.86 -6.19
N ARG A 205 4.20 -1.57 -6.32
CA ARG A 205 3.26 -0.48 -6.63
C ARG A 205 3.31 -0.19 -8.13
N PHE A 206 2.15 -0.25 -8.78
CA PHE A 206 2.03 -0.03 -10.23
C PHE A 206 1.64 1.41 -10.59
N GLY A 207 1.37 2.28 -9.59
CA GLY A 207 0.80 3.61 -9.79
C GLY A 207 -0.73 3.61 -9.81
N GLY A 208 -1.35 4.79 -9.91
CA GLY A 208 -2.83 4.91 -9.98
C GLY A 208 -3.61 4.32 -8.79
N GLY A 209 -2.94 4.08 -7.66
CA GLY A 209 -3.57 3.44 -6.49
C GLY A 209 -3.63 1.92 -6.58
N LEU A 210 -2.95 1.30 -7.56
CA LEU A 210 -2.83 -0.13 -7.73
C LEU A 210 -1.53 -0.64 -7.13
N SER A 211 -1.59 -1.70 -6.32
CA SER A 211 -0.44 -2.45 -5.83
C SER A 211 -0.76 -3.94 -5.78
N GLY A 212 0.27 -4.76 -5.75
CA GLY A 212 0.11 -6.21 -5.64
C GLY A 212 1.33 -6.85 -5.02
N HIS A 213 1.21 -8.12 -4.69
CA HIS A 213 2.30 -8.91 -4.15
C HIS A 213 2.26 -10.35 -4.62
N VAL A 214 3.43 -10.98 -4.55
CA VAL A 214 3.59 -12.43 -4.68
C VAL A 214 4.51 -12.89 -3.55
N ALA A 215 4.19 -14.04 -2.96
CA ALA A 215 5.00 -14.69 -1.94
C ALA A 215 5.13 -16.18 -2.21
N ILE A 216 6.28 -16.74 -1.85
CA ILE A 216 6.53 -18.18 -1.80
C ILE A 216 7.01 -18.52 -0.40
N ALA A 217 6.59 -19.67 0.10
CA ALA A 217 6.98 -20.15 1.41
C ALA A 217 7.33 -21.63 1.38
N GLY A 218 8.16 -22.05 2.31
CA GLY A 218 8.50 -23.45 2.49
C GLY A 218 8.91 -23.76 3.94
N THR A 219 8.54 -24.95 4.40
CA THR A 219 8.89 -25.45 5.73
C THR A 219 9.66 -26.76 5.54
N PRO A 220 11.00 -26.73 5.61
CA PRO A 220 11.79 -27.96 5.59
C PRO A 220 11.40 -28.87 6.76
N ASN A 221 11.12 -30.15 6.50
CA ASN A 221 10.71 -31.14 7.49
C ASN A 221 9.46 -30.71 8.31
N ALA A 222 8.44 -30.23 7.59
CA ALA A 222 7.20 -29.75 8.19
C ALA A 222 6.44 -30.86 8.93
N ASP A 223 6.10 -30.60 10.19
CA ASP A 223 5.27 -31.46 11.01
C ASP A 223 3.80 -30.99 11.03
N PHE A 224 3.56 -29.67 11.08
CA PHE A 224 2.21 -29.11 11.17
C PHE A 224 1.98 -27.93 10.19
N ARG A 225 3.04 -27.29 9.69
CA ARG A 225 2.92 -26.22 8.68
C ARG A 225 2.89 -26.78 7.26
N GLU A 226 2.55 -25.93 6.30
CA GLU A 226 2.69 -26.31 4.89
C GLU A 226 4.15 -26.57 4.52
N ARG A 227 4.38 -27.60 3.71
CA ARG A 227 5.70 -27.92 3.12
C ARG A 227 6.08 -26.87 2.07
N PHE A 228 5.08 -26.44 1.30
CA PHE A 228 5.20 -25.40 0.29
C PHE A 228 3.94 -24.55 0.25
N GLY A 229 4.12 -23.26 0.03
CA GLY A 229 3.03 -22.30 -0.13
C GLY A 229 3.34 -21.25 -1.19
N ILE A 230 2.31 -20.82 -1.90
CA ILE A 230 2.35 -19.67 -2.79
C ILE A 230 1.17 -18.76 -2.50
N ALA A 231 1.40 -17.45 -2.51
CA ALA A 231 0.35 -16.45 -2.36
C ALA A 231 0.54 -15.31 -3.36
N ALA A 232 -0.56 -14.74 -3.80
CA ALA A 232 -0.58 -13.53 -4.59
C ALA A 232 -1.77 -12.65 -4.17
N GLY A 233 -1.62 -11.34 -4.27
CA GLY A 233 -2.70 -10.44 -3.94
C GLY A 233 -2.60 -9.12 -4.68
N ILE A 234 -3.73 -8.43 -4.72
CA ILE A 234 -3.88 -7.14 -5.37
C ILE A 234 -4.69 -6.19 -4.49
N GLU A 235 -4.28 -4.93 -4.45
CA GLU A 235 -5.02 -3.84 -3.83
C GLU A 235 -5.29 -2.75 -4.86
N ALA A 236 -6.55 -2.35 -5.01
CA ALA A 236 -6.98 -1.31 -5.93
C ALA A 236 -7.72 -0.20 -5.18
N ARG A 237 -7.13 0.99 -5.11
CA ARG A 237 -7.78 2.17 -4.51
C ARG A 237 -8.79 2.74 -5.50
N LEU A 238 -10.08 2.56 -5.21
CA LEU A 238 -11.17 3.07 -6.05
C LEU A 238 -11.48 4.55 -5.77
N THR A 239 -11.39 4.93 -4.50
CA THR A 239 -11.61 6.32 -4.05
C THR A 239 -10.61 6.69 -2.97
N SER A 240 -10.63 7.93 -2.49
CA SER A 240 -9.82 8.35 -1.33
C SER A 240 -10.14 7.56 -0.05
N ARG A 241 -11.30 6.89 0.00
CA ARG A 241 -11.76 6.17 1.20
C ARG A 241 -11.90 4.66 1.01
N LEU A 242 -12.01 4.16 -0.22
CA LEU A 242 -12.28 2.75 -0.50
C LEU A 242 -11.13 2.12 -1.30
N THR A 243 -10.58 1.05 -0.76
CA THR A 243 -9.62 0.16 -1.45
C THR A 243 -10.22 -1.24 -1.50
N LEU A 244 -10.27 -1.86 -2.65
CA LEU A 244 -10.59 -3.27 -2.81
C LEU A 244 -9.34 -4.12 -2.63
N LEU A 245 -9.53 -5.30 -2.09
CA LEU A 245 -8.50 -6.27 -1.76
C LEU A 245 -8.90 -7.62 -2.36
N ALA A 246 -7.96 -8.34 -2.92
CA ALA A 246 -8.17 -9.74 -3.31
C ALA A 246 -6.86 -10.49 -3.16
N ASP A 247 -6.87 -11.57 -2.41
CA ASP A 247 -5.72 -12.44 -2.19
C ASP A 247 -6.09 -13.88 -2.55
N VAL A 248 -5.13 -14.62 -3.08
CA VAL A 248 -5.19 -16.06 -3.31
C VAL A 248 -3.99 -16.72 -2.64
N ARG A 249 -4.21 -17.85 -2.00
CA ARG A 249 -3.17 -18.64 -1.36
C ARG A 249 -3.40 -20.12 -1.67
N HIS A 250 -2.31 -20.82 -1.98
CA HIS A 250 -2.29 -22.27 -2.10
C HIS A 250 -1.22 -22.82 -1.16
N ALA A 251 -1.54 -23.88 -0.43
CA ALA A 251 -0.67 -24.52 0.54
C ALA A 251 -0.67 -26.04 0.30
N ASP A 252 0.51 -26.62 0.27
CA ASP A 252 0.76 -28.07 0.12
C ASP A 252 1.35 -28.59 1.45
N TYR A 253 0.68 -29.58 2.03
CA TYR A 253 1.08 -30.26 3.27
C TYR A 253 1.73 -31.62 2.99
N GLY A 254 1.92 -31.99 1.70
CA GLY A 254 2.43 -33.28 1.24
C GLY A 254 1.30 -34.21 0.86
N ASP A 255 0.50 -34.65 1.81
CA ASP A 255 -0.64 -35.54 1.55
C ASP A 255 -1.96 -34.82 1.33
N ALA A 256 -1.97 -33.51 1.55
CA ALA A 256 -3.15 -32.66 1.47
C ALA A 256 -2.80 -31.28 0.92
N THR A 257 -3.75 -30.65 0.24
CA THR A 257 -3.62 -29.27 -0.25
C THR A 257 -4.80 -28.44 0.22
N ALA A 258 -4.59 -27.14 0.38
CA ALA A 258 -5.65 -26.19 0.66
C ALA A 258 -5.46 -24.94 -0.20
N THR A 259 -6.58 -24.41 -0.74
CA THR A 259 -6.55 -23.18 -1.53
C THR A 259 -7.55 -22.19 -0.95
N ALA A 260 -7.11 -20.95 -0.76
CA ALA A 260 -7.98 -19.89 -0.26
C ALA A 260 -8.04 -18.72 -1.25
N PHE A 261 -9.24 -18.12 -1.36
CA PHE A 261 -9.48 -16.85 -2.04
C PHE A 261 -10.13 -15.87 -1.04
N GLU A 262 -9.49 -14.70 -0.86
CA GLU A 262 -9.86 -13.75 0.19
C GLU A 262 -10.18 -12.37 -0.39
N PRO A 263 -11.39 -12.17 -0.99
CA PRO A 263 -11.84 -10.85 -1.37
C PRO A 263 -12.15 -9.99 -0.15
N GLY A 264 -11.92 -8.69 -0.25
CA GLY A 264 -12.19 -7.79 0.85
C GLY A 264 -12.14 -6.32 0.45
N PHE A 265 -12.28 -5.48 1.45
CA PHE A 265 -12.15 -4.05 1.31
C PHE A 265 -11.49 -3.42 2.53
N ARG A 266 -10.88 -2.26 2.31
CA ARG A 266 -10.42 -1.34 3.34
C ARG A 266 -11.12 -0.01 3.16
N PHE A 267 -11.79 0.45 4.22
CA PHE A 267 -12.50 1.71 4.24
C PHE A 267 -11.87 2.68 5.23
N THR A 268 -11.49 3.87 4.76
CA THR A 268 -10.94 4.94 5.61
C THR A 268 -12.08 5.72 6.23
N LEU A 269 -12.12 5.73 7.57
CA LEU A 269 -13.13 6.36 8.39
C LEU A 269 -12.65 7.74 8.90
N PRO A 270 -13.53 8.72 9.09
CA PRO A 270 -13.19 9.88 9.92
C PRO A 270 -13.17 9.47 11.41
N PRO A 271 -12.29 10.06 12.24
CA PRO A 271 -11.26 11.04 11.87
C PRO A 271 -10.11 10.38 11.11
N ALA A 272 -9.29 11.20 10.44
CA ALA A 272 -8.14 10.73 9.66
C ALA A 272 -7.26 9.76 10.45
N GLY A 273 -6.63 8.81 9.73
CA GLY A 273 -5.81 7.75 10.32
C GLY A 273 -6.61 6.56 10.87
N THR A 274 -7.92 6.49 10.67
CA THR A 274 -8.74 5.34 11.05
C THR A 274 -9.12 4.55 9.81
N SER A 275 -8.97 3.23 9.82
CA SER A 275 -9.43 2.36 8.72
C SER A 275 -10.03 1.06 9.23
N LEU A 276 -11.09 0.61 8.57
CA LEU A 276 -11.71 -0.68 8.74
C LEU A 276 -11.36 -1.56 7.54
N THR A 277 -10.78 -2.71 7.81
CA THR A 277 -10.55 -3.76 6.80
C THR A 277 -11.46 -4.93 7.10
N ALA A 278 -12.16 -5.43 6.09
CA ALA A 278 -12.95 -6.65 6.19
C ALA A 278 -12.64 -7.55 4.99
N ARG A 279 -12.57 -8.87 5.24
CA ARG A 279 -12.33 -9.89 4.21
C ARG A 279 -13.28 -11.06 4.41
N MET A 280 -13.70 -11.64 3.31
CA MET A 280 -14.34 -12.95 3.27
C MET A 280 -13.27 -13.98 2.91
N ILE A 281 -13.21 -15.08 3.63
CA ILE A 281 -12.29 -16.17 3.37
C ILE A 281 -13.09 -17.30 2.73
N ASN A 282 -12.71 -17.67 1.51
CA ASN A 282 -13.23 -18.85 0.81
C ASN A 282 -12.07 -19.85 0.74
N LEU A 283 -12.20 -20.98 1.41
CA LEU A 283 -11.18 -22.00 1.47
C LEU A 283 -11.76 -23.32 0.92
N TRP A 284 -11.04 -23.91 -0.02
CA TRP A 284 -11.20 -25.28 -0.45
C TRP A 284 -10.20 -26.13 0.32
N ASP A 285 -10.74 -27.00 1.18
CA ASP A 285 -9.94 -27.78 2.10
C ASP A 285 -9.31 -29.03 1.46
N GLU A 286 -8.66 -29.84 2.26
CA GLU A 286 -7.97 -31.08 1.87
C GLU A 286 -8.86 -32.10 1.18
N SER A 287 -10.18 -32.01 1.36
CA SER A 287 -11.17 -32.86 0.69
C SER A 287 -11.81 -32.19 -0.53
N GLY A 288 -11.37 -30.96 -0.88
CA GLY A 288 -12.01 -30.11 -1.88
C GLY A 288 -13.30 -29.46 -1.44
N THR A 289 -13.67 -29.58 -0.16
CA THR A 289 -14.89 -28.97 0.36
C THR A 289 -14.70 -27.46 0.52
N HIS A 290 -15.66 -26.70 0.00
CA HIS A 290 -15.66 -25.24 0.15
C HIS A 290 -16.15 -24.84 1.55
N ARG A 291 -15.32 -24.09 2.25
CA ARG A 291 -15.61 -23.53 3.56
C ARG A 291 -15.45 -22.01 3.52
N THR A 292 -16.19 -21.31 4.36
CA THR A 292 -16.18 -19.85 4.39
C THR A 292 -15.82 -19.32 5.77
N GLY A 293 -15.26 -18.13 5.80
CA GLY A 293 -14.96 -17.38 7.01
C GLY A 293 -14.97 -15.88 6.75
N VAL A 294 -14.86 -15.12 7.81
CA VAL A 294 -14.75 -13.65 7.74
C VAL A 294 -13.72 -13.16 8.74
N THR A 295 -13.07 -12.06 8.40
CA THR A 295 -12.18 -11.32 9.30
C THR A 295 -12.46 -9.84 9.21
N GLY A 296 -12.35 -9.16 10.35
CA GLY A 296 -12.48 -7.72 10.47
C GLY A 296 -11.36 -7.14 11.32
N ARG A 297 -10.80 -6.00 10.91
CA ARG A 297 -9.75 -5.29 11.62
C ARG A 297 -9.98 -3.79 11.55
N LEU A 298 -9.87 -3.15 12.70
CA LEU A 298 -9.84 -1.70 12.85
C LEU A 298 -8.40 -1.27 13.16
N ASP A 299 -7.91 -0.30 12.41
CA ASP A 299 -6.61 0.33 12.63
C ASP A 299 -6.81 1.81 12.95
N LYS A 300 -6.00 2.34 13.87
CA LYS A 300 -5.95 3.76 14.19
C LYS A 300 -4.50 4.22 14.24
N GLU A 301 -4.18 5.18 13.40
CA GLU A 301 -2.91 5.91 13.43
C GLU A 301 -3.10 7.23 14.18
N PHE A 302 -2.18 7.52 15.09
CA PHE A 302 -2.14 8.73 15.92
C PHE A 302 -0.97 9.62 15.47
N ALA A 303 -1.00 10.86 15.93
CA ALA A 303 0.13 11.77 15.79
C ALA A 303 1.41 11.12 16.38
N GLY A 304 2.56 11.36 15.75
CA GLY A 304 3.82 10.71 16.14
C GLY A 304 4.00 9.29 15.59
N GLY A 305 3.08 8.81 14.74
CA GLY A 305 3.22 7.52 14.03
C GLY A 305 2.88 6.30 14.88
N VAL A 306 2.32 6.48 16.09
CA VAL A 306 1.78 5.37 16.89
C VAL A 306 0.58 4.79 16.17
N THR A 307 0.57 3.47 15.95
CA THR A 307 -0.56 2.76 15.36
C THR A 307 -1.09 1.74 16.36
N LEU A 308 -2.40 1.74 16.59
CA LEU A 308 -3.11 0.70 17.33
C LEU A 308 -4.03 -0.07 16.38
N TYR A 309 -4.23 -1.34 16.67
CA TYR A 309 -5.18 -2.15 15.93
C TYR A 309 -5.89 -3.16 16.85
N ALA A 310 -7.09 -3.53 16.46
CA ALA A 310 -7.82 -4.66 17.03
C ALA A 310 -8.65 -5.34 15.93
N GLY A 311 -8.90 -6.63 16.10
CA GLY A 311 -9.69 -7.38 15.14
C GLY A 311 -10.20 -8.68 15.68
N ALA A 312 -11.10 -9.28 14.89
CA ALA A 312 -11.63 -10.61 15.16
C ALA A 312 -11.85 -11.35 13.84
N ALA A 313 -11.82 -12.67 13.92
CA ALA A 313 -12.02 -13.53 12.75
C ALA A 313 -12.73 -14.82 13.15
N THR A 314 -13.50 -15.36 12.23
CA THR A 314 -13.93 -16.76 12.26
C THR A 314 -13.70 -17.32 10.86
N TYR A 315 -12.85 -18.34 10.77
CA TYR A 315 -12.37 -18.81 9.47
C TYR A 315 -11.95 -20.28 9.50
N PRO A 316 -12.04 -20.99 8.38
CA PRO A 316 -11.42 -22.29 8.22
C PRO A 316 -9.90 -22.14 8.11
N ASP A 317 -9.15 -22.97 8.82
CA ASP A 317 -7.69 -23.02 8.74
C ASP A 317 -7.20 -24.45 8.67
N THR A 318 -6.17 -24.68 7.82
CA THR A 318 -5.56 -26.01 7.63
C THR A 318 -4.23 -26.07 8.36
N GLU A 319 -4.08 -27.12 9.17
CA GLU A 319 -2.88 -27.40 9.95
C GLU A 319 -2.65 -28.92 9.96
N ALA A 320 -1.42 -29.35 9.67
CA ALA A 320 -1.09 -30.75 9.49
C ALA A 320 -2.04 -31.48 8.49
N GLY A 321 -2.42 -30.77 7.41
CA GLY A 321 -3.34 -31.29 6.40
C GLY A 321 -4.80 -31.44 6.85
N VAL A 322 -5.19 -30.90 8.01
CA VAL A 322 -6.56 -30.99 8.54
C VAL A 322 -7.17 -29.63 8.73
N THR A 323 -8.29 -29.37 8.04
CA THR A 323 -9.00 -28.09 8.13
C THR A 323 -10.00 -28.09 9.29
N ARG A 324 -9.91 -27.08 10.15
CA ARG A 324 -10.82 -26.83 11.26
C ARG A 324 -11.26 -25.36 11.29
N GLN A 325 -12.43 -25.12 11.89
CA GLN A 325 -12.88 -23.75 12.13
C GLN A 325 -12.09 -23.13 13.30
N VAL A 326 -11.62 -21.91 13.08
CA VAL A 326 -10.91 -21.07 14.03
C VAL A 326 -11.74 -19.84 14.35
N ASP A 327 -11.87 -19.53 15.63
CA ASP A 327 -12.41 -18.27 16.13
C ASP A 327 -11.26 -17.51 16.80
N ALA A 328 -10.95 -16.30 16.34
CA ALA A 328 -9.78 -15.54 16.78
C ALA A 328 -10.13 -14.09 17.12
N GLY A 329 -9.39 -13.53 18.07
CA GLY A 329 -9.39 -12.12 18.40
C GLY A 329 -7.98 -11.65 18.67
N PHE A 330 -7.64 -10.43 18.27
CA PHE A 330 -6.30 -9.89 18.43
C PHE A 330 -6.32 -8.37 18.62
N ALA A 331 -5.34 -7.86 19.34
CA ALA A 331 -5.10 -6.42 19.48
C ALA A 331 -3.61 -6.15 19.62
N GLY A 332 -3.17 -4.98 19.22
CA GLY A 332 -1.76 -4.62 19.35
C GLY A 332 -1.46 -3.21 18.85
N GLY A 333 -0.18 -2.92 18.77
CA GLY A 333 0.27 -1.62 18.29
C GLY A 333 1.72 -1.61 17.82
N ALA A 334 2.05 -0.52 17.13
CA ALA A 334 3.41 -0.17 16.74
C ALA A 334 3.73 1.22 17.33
N PHE A 335 4.84 1.29 18.04
CA PHE A 335 5.26 2.45 18.83
C PHE A 335 6.65 2.89 18.34
N PRO A 336 6.75 3.95 17.52
CA PRO A 336 8.04 4.48 17.12
C PRO A 336 8.82 4.98 18.34
N LEU A 337 9.95 4.34 18.64
CA LEU A 337 10.86 4.78 19.72
C LEU A 337 11.85 5.82 19.20
N SER A 338 12.13 5.79 17.89
CA SER A 338 12.92 6.76 17.16
C SER A 338 12.57 6.69 15.67
N THR A 339 13.23 7.52 14.84
CA THR A 339 13.08 7.46 13.38
C THR A 339 13.54 6.12 12.77
N ARG A 340 14.35 5.34 13.52
CA ARG A 340 14.93 4.08 13.06
C ARG A 340 14.41 2.86 13.81
N VAL A 341 13.82 3.02 14.99
CA VAL A 341 13.41 1.90 15.85
C VAL A 341 11.93 1.98 16.15
N THR A 342 11.21 0.88 15.93
CA THR A 342 9.80 0.74 16.26
C THR A 342 9.63 -0.49 17.15
N LEU A 343 8.99 -0.31 18.30
CA LEU A 343 8.50 -1.39 19.17
C LEU A 343 7.14 -1.85 18.64
N ARG A 344 6.92 -3.17 18.62
CA ARG A 344 5.63 -3.78 18.32
C ARG A 344 5.21 -4.65 19.50
N ALA A 345 3.97 -4.54 19.92
CA ALA A 345 3.42 -5.38 20.97
C ALA A 345 1.99 -5.78 20.62
N GLY A 346 1.59 -6.98 21.03
CA GLY A 346 0.25 -7.47 20.75
C GLY A 346 -0.15 -8.59 21.70
N VAL A 347 -1.44 -8.90 21.68
CA VAL A 347 -2.06 -10.05 22.33
C VAL A 347 -3.00 -10.71 21.35
N ASP A 348 -3.12 -12.02 21.45
CA ASP A 348 -4.02 -12.81 20.61
C ASP A 348 -4.73 -13.90 21.43
N TYR A 349 -5.91 -14.21 20.94
CA TYR A 349 -6.72 -15.34 21.38
C TYR A 349 -7.14 -16.13 20.15
N GLU A 350 -7.00 -17.44 20.19
CA GLU A 350 -7.40 -18.33 19.13
C GLU A 350 -8.05 -19.58 19.71
N ARG A 351 -9.20 -19.96 19.15
CA ARG A 351 -9.87 -21.22 19.45
C ARG A 351 -10.03 -22.02 18.17
N ARG A 352 -9.21 -23.05 18.02
CA ARG A 352 -9.31 -24.04 16.95
C ARG A 352 -10.23 -25.16 17.41
N ARG A 353 -11.43 -25.26 16.83
CA ARG A 353 -12.50 -26.16 17.27
C ARG A 353 -12.02 -27.61 17.31
N ALA A 354 -12.34 -28.32 18.40
CA ALA A 354 -11.94 -29.70 18.65
C ALA A 354 -10.42 -29.93 18.54
N SER A 355 -9.59 -28.92 18.85
CA SER A 355 -8.13 -29.03 18.86
C SER A 355 -7.53 -28.34 20.08
N TYR A 356 -7.56 -27.00 20.12
CA TYR A 356 -6.99 -26.25 21.24
C TYR A 356 -7.60 -24.84 21.37
N THR A 357 -7.31 -24.22 22.52
CA THR A 357 -7.46 -22.77 22.71
C THR A 357 -6.09 -22.18 23.03
N ARG A 358 -5.66 -21.16 22.32
CA ARG A 358 -4.38 -20.47 22.49
C ARG A 358 -4.60 -19.04 22.96
N LYS A 359 -3.77 -18.60 23.90
CA LYS A 359 -3.68 -17.20 24.36
C LYS A 359 -2.24 -16.78 24.27
N GLY A 360 -1.96 -15.80 23.42
CA GLY A 360 -0.62 -15.34 23.11
C GLY A 360 -0.38 -13.87 23.45
N ALA A 361 0.87 -13.54 23.60
CA ALA A 361 1.37 -12.17 23.62
C ALA A 361 2.59 -12.09 22.70
N SER A 362 2.80 -10.95 22.06
CA SER A 362 3.93 -10.74 21.17
C SER A 362 4.67 -9.47 21.53
N LEU A 363 6.00 -9.50 21.38
CA LEU A 363 6.88 -8.35 21.52
C LEU A 363 7.93 -8.41 20.42
N GLY A 364 8.14 -7.28 19.72
CA GLY A 364 9.11 -7.23 18.63
C GLY A 364 9.74 -5.85 18.48
N LEU A 365 10.92 -5.85 17.90
CA LEU A 365 11.66 -4.64 17.53
C LEU A 365 11.92 -4.64 16.03
N GLN A 366 11.70 -3.49 15.42
CA GLN A 366 11.98 -3.25 14.01
C GLN A 366 12.99 -2.12 13.89
N PHE A 367 14.05 -2.36 13.14
CA PHE A 367 15.11 -1.42 12.84
C PHE A 367 15.06 -1.05 11.35
N LYS A 368 15.31 0.24 11.02
CA LYS A 368 15.43 0.75 9.64
C LYS A 368 16.77 1.45 9.47
N PHE A 369 17.46 1.16 8.35
CA PHE A 369 18.80 1.63 8.03
C PHE A 369 18.81 2.49 6.76
#